data_ac1e6753bff8950ae4170a672a30d95c
#
_entry.id   ac1e6753bff8950ae4170a672a30d95c
#
_cell.length_a   1.000
_cell.length_b   1.000
_cell.length_c   1.000
_cell.angle_alpha   90.00
_cell.angle_beta   90.00
_cell.angle_gamma   90.00
#
_symmetry.space_group_name_H-M   'P 1'
#
loop_
_entity.id
_entity.type
_entity.pdbx_description
1 polymer ?
#
loop_
_entity_poly.entity_id
_entity_poly.type
_entity_poly.pdbx_seq_one_letter_code
_entity_poly.pdbx_strand_id
1 'polypeptide(L)'
;MRNFHYNIDPRDFQKFQAFAETAAERLGDIFTEFGKNANFNNPNVNTAQQQPTKAKMRIDLAEDDTNVYVFAELPGIAKEDVNVTMSEERVLTISGNKRKLYDDNLKVVRGERAYGEFSRQVTIESEIQADNISATFRDGVLTITLPRVEPVRPKTVNINIQ
;
A
#
# COMPACT_ATOMS: atom_id res chain seq x y z
N MET A 1 -44.05 -3.42 8.22
CA MET A 1 -42.99 -2.72 9.00
C MET A 1 -43.02 -3.30 10.42
N ARG A 2 -42.00 -4.06 10.83
CA ARG A 2 -41.90 -4.56 12.19
C ARG A 2 -41.02 -3.61 12.97
N ASN A 3 -41.61 -2.88 13.94
CA ASN A 3 -40.88 -2.05 14.90
C ASN A 3 -40.20 -2.94 15.93
N PHE A 4 -38.87 -3.05 15.89
CA PHE A 4 -38.11 -3.65 16.97
C PHE A 4 -37.93 -2.61 18.08
N HIS A 5 -38.65 -2.77 19.17
CA HIS A 5 -38.38 -2.02 20.40
C HIS A 5 -37.34 -2.81 21.20
N TYR A 6 -36.14 -2.27 21.28
CA TYR A 6 -35.12 -2.74 22.22
C TYR A 6 -35.45 -2.19 23.60
N ASN A 7 -35.93 -3.04 24.48
CA ASN A 7 -36.16 -2.71 25.89
C ASN A 7 -34.84 -3.00 26.61
N ILE A 8 -34.00 -1.99 26.81
CA ILE A 8 -32.73 -2.10 27.57
C ILE A 8 -33.12 -1.99 29.05
N ASP A 9 -32.76 -3.00 29.88
CA ASP A 9 -32.95 -2.96 31.33
C ASP A 9 -32.23 -1.73 31.90
N PRO A 10 -32.90 -0.88 32.71
CA PRO A 10 -32.28 0.30 33.31
C PRO A 10 -30.99 0.01 34.09
N ARG A 11 -30.84 -1.21 34.63
CA ARG A 11 -29.63 -1.65 35.36
C ARG A 11 -28.45 -1.89 34.43
N ASP A 12 -28.69 -2.32 33.19
CA ASP A 12 -27.65 -2.51 32.20
C ASP A 12 -27.22 -1.17 31.60
N PHE A 13 -28.13 -0.20 31.52
CA PHE A 13 -27.79 1.17 31.11
C PHE A 13 -26.87 1.87 32.13
N GLN A 14 -27.13 1.69 33.43
CA GLN A 14 -26.24 2.22 34.48
C GLN A 14 -24.84 1.59 34.44
N LYS A 15 -24.73 0.30 34.20
CA LYS A 15 -23.42 -0.37 34.00
C LYS A 15 -22.70 0.16 32.77
N PHE A 16 -23.42 0.42 31.70
CA PHE A 16 -22.85 1.01 30.49
C PHE A 16 -22.35 2.44 30.71
N GLN A 17 -23.09 3.28 31.45
CA GLN A 17 -22.66 4.61 31.84
C GLN A 17 -21.38 4.57 32.69
N ALA A 18 -21.34 3.73 33.72
CA ALA A 18 -20.17 3.57 34.59
C ALA A 18 -18.93 3.08 33.78
N PHE A 19 -19.13 2.18 32.82
CA PHE A 19 -18.06 1.73 31.91
C PHE A 19 -17.59 2.85 31.00
N ALA A 20 -18.51 3.65 30.44
CA ALA A 20 -18.19 4.75 29.56
C ALA A 20 -17.42 5.87 30.28
N GLU A 21 -17.78 6.19 31.54
CA GLU A 21 -17.05 7.16 32.38
C GLU A 21 -15.65 6.67 32.70
N THR A 22 -15.48 5.41 33.11
CA THR A 22 -14.16 4.81 33.41
C THR A 22 -13.29 4.70 32.14
N ALA A 23 -13.89 4.42 30.98
CA ALA A 23 -13.18 4.39 29.71
C ALA A 23 -12.77 5.81 29.26
N ALA A 24 -13.60 6.83 29.50
CA ALA A 24 -13.30 8.21 29.18
C ALA A 24 -12.15 8.77 30.04
N GLU A 25 -12.11 8.43 31.34
CA GLU A 25 -11.00 8.81 32.22
C GLU A 25 -9.68 8.16 31.77
N ARG A 26 -9.68 6.84 31.48
CA ARG A 26 -8.48 6.14 30.99
C ARG A 26 -8.02 6.60 29.62
N LEU A 27 -8.93 6.95 28.73
CA LEU A 27 -8.61 7.56 27.43
C LEU A 27 -8.07 9.01 27.63
N GLY A 28 -8.61 9.76 28.59
CA GLY A 28 -8.12 11.09 28.94
C GLY A 28 -6.65 11.08 29.36
N ASP A 29 -6.25 10.12 30.20
CA ASP A 29 -4.86 9.97 30.65
C ASP A 29 -3.92 9.57 29.50
N ILE A 30 -4.35 8.70 28.61
CA ILE A 30 -3.60 8.32 27.40
C ILE A 30 -3.46 9.49 26.45
N PHE A 31 -4.51 10.29 26.25
CA PHE A 31 -4.47 11.50 25.41
C PHE A 31 -3.63 12.61 26.01
N THR A 32 -3.57 12.76 27.35
CA THR A 32 -2.72 13.75 28.00
C THR A 32 -1.23 13.39 27.93
N GLU A 33 -0.89 12.11 27.96
CA GLU A 33 0.49 11.64 27.82
C GLU A 33 0.96 11.70 26.36
N PHE A 34 0.08 11.39 25.40
CA PHE A 34 0.33 11.61 23.97
C PHE A 34 0.38 13.10 23.60
N GLY A 35 -0.44 13.93 24.22
CA GLY A 35 -0.50 15.38 23.98
C GLY A 35 0.72 16.15 24.48
N LYS A 36 1.45 15.64 25.47
CA LYS A 36 2.70 16.25 25.94
C LYS A 36 3.87 16.12 24.96
N ASN A 37 3.82 15.12 24.08
CA ASN A 37 4.83 14.90 23.02
C ASN A 37 4.39 15.37 21.62
N ALA A 38 3.14 15.72 21.44
CA ALA A 38 2.62 16.29 20.21
C ALA A 38 2.33 17.78 20.44
N ASN A 39 3.08 18.63 19.80
CA ASN A 39 2.95 20.10 19.88
C ASN A 39 1.66 20.55 19.17
N PHE A 40 0.50 20.41 19.84
CA PHE A 40 -0.83 20.79 19.34
C PHE A 40 -1.14 22.30 19.50
N ASN A 41 -0.18 23.11 19.95
CA ASN A 41 -0.35 24.56 20.06
C ASN A 41 -0.08 25.28 18.73
N ASN A 42 -0.74 24.85 17.65
CA ASN A 42 -0.87 25.67 16.46
C ASN A 42 -2.36 25.95 16.21
N PRO A 43 -2.91 27.12 16.62
CA PRO A 43 -4.30 27.48 16.35
C PRO A 43 -4.56 27.79 14.88
N ASN A 44 -3.62 27.53 14.01
CA ASN A 44 -3.71 27.67 12.57
C ASN A 44 -3.90 26.29 11.89
N VAL A 45 -4.88 25.51 12.35
CA VAL A 45 -5.43 24.46 11.53
C VAL A 45 -6.26 25.15 10.44
N ASN A 46 -5.55 25.75 9.49
CA ASN A 46 -6.12 25.99 8.20
C ASN A 46 -6.68 24.65 7.73
N THR A 47 -7.99 24.55 7.62
CA THR A 47 -8.71 23.60 6.77
C THR A 47 -8.36 23.90 5.30
N ALA A 48 -7.07 24.11 5.05
CA ALA A 48 -6.53 24.41 3.77
C ALA A 48 -6.04 23.08 3.17
N GLN A 49 -6.78 22.64 2.15
CA GLN A 49 -6.18 21.91 1.04
C GLN A 49 -5.28 20.75 1.48
N GLN A 50 -5.92 19.63 1.80
CA GLN A 50 -5.24 18.36 1.68
C GLN A 50 -4.73 18.30 0.23
N GLN A 51 -3.45 18.64 0.04
CA GLN A 51 -2.76 18.35 -1.19
C GLN A 51 -3.03 16.88 -1.48
N PRO A 52 -3.40 16.53 -2.72
CA PRO A 52 -3.65 15.15 -3.06
C PRO A 52 -2.39 14.36 -2.68
N THR A 53 -2.50 13.56 -1.65
CA THR A 53 -1.43 12.65 -1.26
C THR A 53 -1.19 11.76 -2.46
N LYS A 54 0.00 11.86 -3.09
CA LYS A 54 0.39 10.97 -4.18
C LYS A 54 0.09 9.55 -3.76
N ALA A 55 -0.57 8.80 -4.62
CA ALA A 55 -0.95 7.42 -4.32
C ALA A 55 0.32 6.63 -3.96
N LYS A 56 0.45 6.24 -2.69
CA LYS A 56 1.62 5.50 -2.21
C LYS A 56 1.43 4.04 -2.59
N MET A 57 2.16 3.57 -3.60
CA MET A 57 2.19 2.18 -4.02
C MET A 57 3.00 1.36 -3.01
N ARG A 58 2.44 0.27 -2.52
CA ARG A 58 3.15 -0.75 -1.75
C ARG A 58 3.62 -1.84 -2.69
N ILE A 59 4.83 -2.31 -2.45
CA ILE A 59 5.45 -3.39 -3.23
C ILE A 59 6.14 -4.38 -2.30
N ASP A 60 6.12 -5.65 -2.72
CA ASP A 60 6.98 -6.69 -2.17
C ASP A 60 7.94 -7.14 -3.27
N LEU A 61 9.17 -7.44 -2.87
CA LEU A 61 10.19 -8.05 -3.70
C LEU A 61 10.54 -9.40 -3.09
N ALA A 62 10.43 -10.47 -3.87
CA ALA A 62 10.78 -11.82 -3.48
C ALA A 62 11.62 -12.48 -4.58
N GLU A 63 12.42 -13.46 -4.22
CA GLU A 63 13.23 -14.21 -5.20
C GLU A 63 13.32 -15.68 -4.85
N ASP A 64 13.51 -16.50 -5.88
CA ASP A 64 13.90 -17.89 -5.79
C ASP A 64 15.19 -18.12 -6.61
N ASP A 65 15.57 -19.37 -6.80
CA ASP A 65 16.80 -19.74 -7.54
C ASP A 65 16.76 -19.29 -9.00
N THR A 66 15.59 -19.12 -9.57
CA THR A 66 15.37 -18.88 -11.02
C THR A 66 14.76 -17.55 -11.37
N ASN A 67 14.03 -16.92 -10.45
CA ASN A 67 13.28 -15.69 -10.73
C ASN A 67 13.36 -14.68 -9.58
N VAL A 68 13.20 -13.42 -9.93
CA VAL A 68 12.81 -12.35 -9.03
C VAL A 68 11.35 -11.99 -9.29
N TYR A 69 10.58 -11.77 -8.24
CA TYR A 69 9.17 -11.42 -8.29
C TYR A 69 8.95 -10.05 -7.67
N VAL A 70 8.18 -9.22 -8.36
CA VAL A 70 7.71 -7.93 -7.82
C VAL A 70 6.20 -7.96 -7.76
N PHE A 71 5.64 -7.74 -6.57
CA PHE A 71 4.21 -7.62 -6.33
C PHE A 71 3.90 -6.17 -5.99
N ALA A 72 3.01 -5.53 -6.75
CA ALA A 72 2.63 -4.14 -6.52
C ALA A 72 1.12 -4.01 -6.30
N GLU A 73 0.72 -3.39 -5.19
CA GLU A 73 -0.69 -3.12 -4.87
C GLU A 73 -1.18 -1.88 -5.63
N LEU A 74 -2.12 -2.10 -6.55
CA LEU A 74 -2.70 -1.08 -7.42
C LEU A 74 -4.25 -1.12 -7.41
N PRO A 75 -4.90 -1.08 -6.23
CA PRO A 75 -6.34 -1.22 -6.14
C PRO A 75 -7.08 -0.05 -6.80
N GLY A 76 -8.06 -0.38 -7.64
CA GLY A 76 -8.89 0.60 -8.34
C GLY A 76 -8.18 1.32 -9.49
N ILE A 77 -7.18 0.67 -10.09
CA ILE A 77 -6.49 1.09 -11.31
C ILE A 77 -6.81 0.05 -12.39
N ALA A 78 -7.08 0.49 -13.61
CA ALA A 78 -7.22 -0.40 -14.75
C ALA A 78 -5.82 -0.79 -15.28
N LYS A 79 -5.66 -2.00 -15.82
CA LYS A 79 -4.36 -2.45 -16.33
C LYS A 79 -3.80 -1.55 -17.43
N GLU A 80 -4.70 -0.94 -18.21
CA GLU A 80 -4.38 -0.01 -19.30
C GLU A 80 -3.80 1.31 -18.81
N ASP A 81 -4.03 1.65 -17.53
CA ASP A 81 -3.50 2.85 -16.87
C ASP A 81 -2.18 2.60 -16.12
N VAL A 82 -1.61 1.38 -16.27
CA VAL A 82 -0.33 0.98 -15.64
C VAL A 82 0.73 0.83 -16.73
N ASN A 83 1.87 1.48 -16.53
CA ASN A 83 3.05 1.33 -17.37
C ASN A 83 4.19 0.72 -16.54
N VAL A 84 4.89 -0.26 -17.14
CA VAL A 84 6.05 -0.93 -16.53
C VAL A 84 7.22 -0.86 -17.49
N THR A 85 8.36 -0.36 -17.02
CA THR A 85 9.59 -0.29 -17.80
C THR A 85 10.78 -0.79 -16.97
N MET A 86 11.77 -1.35 -17.66
CA MET A 86 13.04 -1.78 -17.09
C MET A 86 14.17 -1.05 -17.84
N SER A 87 15.07 -0.39 -17.09
CA SER A 87 16.25 0.21 -17.68
C SER A 87 17.41 -0.78 -17.78
N GLU A 88 18.42 -0.45 -18.60
CA GLU A 88 19.68 -1.21 -18.70
C GLU A 88 20.41 -1.28 -17.35
N GLU A 89 20.20 -0.28 -16.48
CA GLU A 89 20.74 -0.23 -15.11
C GLU A 89 19.96 -1.08 -14.12
N ARG A 90 19.06 -1.92 -14.61
CA ARG A 90 18.19 -2.81 -13.82
C ARG A 90 17.26 -2.06 -12.85
N VAL A 91 16.82 -0.88 -13.22
CA VAL A 91 15.79 -0.14 -12.48
C VAL A 91 14.43 -0.43 -13.10
N LEU A 92 13.61 -1.18 -12.38
CA LEU A 92 12.22 -1.42 -12.71
C LEU A 92 11.38 -0.21 -12.28
N THR A 93 10.68 0.41 -13.22
CA THR A 93 9.77 1.53 -12.96
C THR A 93 8.33 1.11 -13.22
N ILE A 94 7.48 1.26 -12.21
CA ILE A 94 6.03 1.05 -12.29
C ILE A 94 5.37 2.41 -12.14
N SER A 95 4.60 2.85 -13.12
CA SER A 95 3.95 4.17 -13.15
C SER A 95 2.55 4.10 -13.72
N GLY A 96 1.77 5.15 -13.49
CA GLY A 96 0.42 5.25 -14.01
C GLY A 96 -0.37 6.40 -13.42
N ASN A 97 -1.68 6.42 -13.68
CA ASN A 97 -2.58 7.43 -13.16
C ASN A 97 -3.85 6.81 -12.59
N LYS A 98 -4.08 7.04 -11.30
CA LYS A 98 -5.29 6.61 -10.61
C LYS A 98 -6.38 7.66 -10.74
N ARG A 99 -7.37 7.38 -11.58
CA ARG A 99 -8.47 8.30 -11.85
C ARG A 99 -9.49 8.31 -10.73
N LYS A 100 -10.16 9.45 -10.56
CA LYS A 100 -11.36 9.53 -9.73
C LYS A 100 -12.49 8.74 -10.41
N LEU A 101 -13.32 8.06 -9.60
CA LEU A 101 -14.49 7.30 -10.06
C LEU A 101 -15.79 8.09 -9.95
N TYR A 102 -15.73 9.37 -9.55
CA TYR A 102 -16.88 10.24 -9.39
C TYR A 102 -16.63 11.58 -10.05
N ASP A 103 -17.72 12.23 -10.45
CA ASP A 103 -17.69 13.52 -11.13
C ASP A 103 -17.28 14.65 -10.21
N ASP A 104 -16.65 15.69 -10.79
CA ASP A 104 -16.18 16.85 -10.03
C ASP A 104 -17.32 17.73 -9.46
N ASN A 105 -18.58 17.52 -9.90
CA ASN A 105 -19.77 18.18 -9.36
C ASN A 105 -20.20 17.59 -8.00
N LEU A 106 -19.66 16.45 -7.58
CA LEU A 106 -19.96 15.85 -6.29
C LEU A 106 -19.15 16.53 -5.17
N LYS A 107 -19.86 16.98 -4.12
CA LYS A 107 -19.21 17.47 -2.91
C LYS A 107 -18.66 16.29 -2.11
N VAL A 108 -17.35 16.16 -2.06
CA VAL A 108 -16.70 15.14 -1.24
C VAL A 108 -16.79 15.52 0.24
N VAL A 109 -17.58 14.79 1.01
CA VAL A 109 -17.75 15.01 2.46
C VAL A 109 -16.58 14.42 3.24
N ARG A 110 -16.03 13.28 2.76
CA ARG A 110 -14.85 12.62 3.34
C ARG A 110 -14.06 11.95 2.22
N GLY A 111 -12.78 12.30 2.07
CA GLY A 111 -11.88 11.77 1.05
C GLY A 111 -10.67 11.11 1.73
N GLU A 112 -10.56 9.78 1.61
CA GLU A 112 -9.43 9.00 2.14
C GLU A 112 -8.62 8.34 1.02
N ARG A 113 -9.16 8.37 -0.21
CA ARG A 113 -8.53 7.76 -1.37
C ARG A 113 -7.57 8.74 -2.01
N ALA A 114 -6.36 8.29 -2.30
CA ALA A 114 -5.41 9.03 -3.11
C ALA A 114 -5.70 8.82 -4.60
N TYR A 115 -5.50 9.84 -5.41
CA TYR A 115 -5.69 9.86 -6.86
C TYR A 115 -4.51 10.56 -7.54
N GLY A 116 -4.46 10.49 -8.86
CA GLY A 116 -3.46 11.14 -9.68
C GLY A 116 -2.32 10.21 -10.06
N GLU A 117 -1.26 10.81 -10.55
CA GLU A 117 -0.08 10.10 -11.02
C GLU A 117 0.67 9.43 -9.86
N PHE A 118 1.17 8.23 -10.14
CA PHE A 118 2.06 7.49 -9.26
C PHE A 118 3.25 6.98 -10.04
N SER A 119 4.37 6.82 -9.36
CA SER A 119 5.57 6.19 -9.90
C SER A 119 6.36 5.55 -8.78
N ARG A 120 6.86 4.35 -9.00
CA ARG A 120 7.72 3.61 -8.10
C ARG A 120 8.88 3.00 -8.86
N GLN A 121 10.08 3.18 -8.35
CA GLN A 121 11.30 2.58 -8.87
C GLN A 121 11.83 1.54 -7.88
N VAL A 122 12.32 0.43 -8.43
CA VAL A 122 12.93 -0.69 -7.69
C VAL A 122 14.17 -1.12 -8.43
N THR A 123 15.30 -1.11 -7.76
CA THR A 123 16.55 -1.66 -8.32
C THR A 123 16.55 -3.17 -8.13
N ILE A 124 16.80 -3.92 -9.20
CA ILE A 124 16.93 -5.37 -9.19
C ILE A 124 18.42 -5.71 -9.16
N GLU A 125 18.89 -6.31 -8.07
CA GLU A 125 20.30 -6.60 -7.88
C GLU A 125 20.80 -7.75 -8.78
N SER A 126 19.91 -8.73 -9.02
CA SER A 126 20.20 -9.89 -9.87
C SER A 126 20.29 -9.54 -11.35
N GLU A 127 21.13 -10.26 -12.10
CA GLU A 127 21.12 -10.21 -13.56
C GLU A 127 19.87 -10.90 -14.10
N ILE A 128 19.15 -10.21 -14.99
CA ILE A 128 17.84 -10.60 -15.49
C ILE A 128 17.87 -10.84 -16.99
N GLN A 129 17.17 -11.86 -17.45
CA GLN A 129 16.88 -12.11 -18.86
C GLN A 129 15.78 -11.17 -19.32
N ALA A 130 16.15 -9.96 -19.81
CA ALA A 130 15.20 -8.88 -20.10
C ALA A 130 14.12 -9.30 -21.11
N ASP A 131 14.43 -10.14 -22.09
CA ASP A 131 13.49 -10.60 -23.12
C ASP A 131 12.41 -11.56 -22.59
N ASN A 132 12.59 -12.10 -21.37
CA ASN A 132 11.70 -13.10 -20.79
C ASN A 132 10.90 -12.55 -19.58
N ILE A 133 10.92 -11.24 -19.37
CA ILE A 133 10.13 -10.59 -18.33
C ILE A 133 8.64 -10.74 -18.66
N SER A 134 7.85 -11.14 -17.68
CA SER A 134 6.40 -11.23 -17.82
C SER A 134 5.69 -10.48 -16.68
N ALA A 135 4.49 -9.97 -16.97
CA ALA A 135 3.67 -9.30 -15.99
C ALA A 135 2.21 -9.74 -16.10
N THR A 136 1.56 -9.91 -14.95
CA THR A 136 0.13 -10.19 -14.83
C THR A 136 -0.51 -9.19 -13.91
N PHE A 137 -1.75 -8.77 -14.22
CA PHE A 137 -2.52 -7.86 -13.39
C PHE A 137 -3.86 -8.51 -13.03
N ARG A 138 -4.07 -8.80 -11.75
CA ARG A 138 -5.27 -9.45 -11.28
C ARG A 138 -5.64 -8.93 -9.88
N ASP A 139 -6.94 -8.71 -9.66
CA ASP A 139 -7.53 -8.31 -8.37
C ASP A 139 -6.86 -7.07 -7.74
N GLY A 140 -6.36 -6.15 -8.58
CA GLY A 140 -5.66 -4.95 -8.15
C GLY A 140 -4.21 -5.16 -7.70
N VAL A 141 -3.64 -6.33 -8.02
CA VAL A 141 -2.23 -6.65 -7.79
C VAL A 141 -1.52 -6.86 -9.13
N LEU A 142 -0.44 -6.13 -9.36
CA LEU A 142 0.49 -6.35 -10.45
C LEU A 142 1.59 -7.29 -9.98
N THR A 143 1.73 -8.43 -10.64
CA THR A 143 2.83 -9.39 -10.42
C THR A 143 3.76 -9.34 -11.63
N ILE A 144 5.04 -9.05 -11.40
CA ILE A 144 6.08 -9.05 -12.43
C ILE A 144 7.04 -10.19 -12.10
N THR A 145 7.30 -11.05 -13.08
CA THR A 145 8.27 -12.14 -13.00
C THR A 145 9.47 -11.81 -13.87
N LEU A 146 10.63 -11.80 -13.27
CA LEU A 146 11.91 -11.42 -13.86
C LEU A 146 12.85 -12.64 -13.79
N PRO A 147 12.99 -13.44 -14.88
CA PRO A 147 13.88 -14.59 -14.91
C PRO A 147 15.33 -14.17 -14.73
N ARG A 148 16.05 -14.83 -13.83
CA ARG A 148 17.47 -14.60 -13.57
C ARG A 148 18.33 -15.22 -14.67
N VAL A 149 19.44 -14.59 -14.99
CA VAL A 149 20.49 -15.23 -15.77
C VAL A 149 21.12 -16.31 -14.92
N GLU A 150 21.08 -17.56 -15.38
CA GLU A 150 21.76 -18.65 -14.66
C GLU A 150 23.25 -18.34 -14.51
N PRO A 151 23.80 -18.42 -13.27
CA PRO A 151 25.23 -18.28 -13.10
C PRO A 151 25.94 -19.38 -13.88
N VAL A 152 26.91 -18.99 -14.71
CA VAL A 152 27.74 -19.95 -15.44
C VAL A 152 28.44 -20.86 -14.43
N ARG A 153 27.93 -22.07 -14.23
CA ARG A 153 28.58 -23.06 -13.35
C ARG A 153 29.94 -23.38 -13.97
N PRO A 154 31.06 -23.24 -13.24
CA PRO A 154 32.35 -23.62 -13.77
C PRO A 154 32.32 -25.12 -14.11
N LYS A 155 32.61 -25.46 -15.36
CA LYS A 155 32.74 -26.86 -15.79
C LYS A 155 33.96 -27.42 -15.05
N THR A 156 33.74 -28.26 -14.04
CA THR A 156 34.80 -29.04 -13.44
C THR A 156 35.26 -30.12 -14.44
N VAL A 157 36.47 -30.01 -14.96
CA VAL A 157 37.05 -31.02 -15.84
C VAL A 157 37.90 -31.92 -14.98
N ASN A 158 37.56 -33.23 -14.89
CA ASN A 158 38.40 -34.21 -14.24
C ASN A 158 39.57 -34.52 -15.20
N ILE A 159 40.79 -34.19 -14.77
CA ILE A 159 42.02 -34.53 -15.50
C ILE A 159 42.51 -35.88 -14.99
N ASN A 160 42.47 -36.90 -15.82
CA ASN A 160 43.06 -38.19 -15.52
C ASN A 160 44.58 -38.12 -15.69
N ILE A 161 45.33 -38.39 -14.64
CA ILE A 161 46.81 -38.51 -14.65
C ILE A 161 47.13 -39.95 -15.08
N GLN A 162 47.89 -40.09 -16.17
CA GLN A 162 48.43 -41.40 -16.62
C GLN A 162 49.70 -41.70 -15.91
#